data_2e343b2a44110acf1af540dc56a8be17
#
_entry.id   2e343b2a44110acf1af540dc56a8be17
#
_cell.length_a   1.000
_cell.length_b   1.000
_cell.length_c   1.000
_cell.angle_alpha   90.00
_cell.angle_beta   90.00
_cell.angle_gamma   90.00
#
_symmetry.space_group_name_H-M   'P 1'
#
loop_
_entity.id
_entity.type
_entity.pdbx_description
1 polymer ?
#
loop_
_entity_poly.entity_id
_entity_poly.type
_entity_poly.pdbx_seq_one_letter_code
_entity_poly.pdbx_strand_id
1 'polypeptide(L)'
;ISINALSTDAMEVRTEFQPYGTGEYFYATNIATGLTYAQKLSDRFAMGVTFKYIFEQLAQYTNHAATADFAFSYTTDFKGLAFAIKVQDFGGNSSLKGTFTEVGFNRDSTVAVNSYTVPTIFRMGFSFLPYKSDNHSVLFAAELDHPNDNAENLRFGLAYSFKNILQVRTGYKLSVKGQKSPTFGIGLATSIGAHPFKIDYGINPTNYIGLQHVFGVSFNWNKMERE
;
A
#
# COMPACT_ATOMS: atom_id res chain seq x y z
N ILE A 1 -0.61 -10.26 -11.22
CA ILE A 1 -1.69 -9.27 -11.37
C ILE A 1 -2.14 -8.87 -9.98
N SER A 2 -2.37 -7.58 -9.76
CA SER A 2 -2.91 -7.03 -8.52
C SER A 2 -4.09 -6.10 -8.81
N ILE A 3 -5.05 -6.09 -7.90
CA ILE A 3 -6.19 -5.16 -7.93
C ILE A 3 -6.35 -4.63 -6.52
N ASN A 4 -6.34 -3.30 -6.38
CA ASN A 4 -6.67 -2.61 -5.15
C ASN A 4 -7.90 -1.76 -5.40
N ALA A 5 -8.92 -1.88 -4.57
CA ALA A 5 -10.13 -1.10 -4.66
C ALA A 5 -10.46 -0.48 -3.30
N LEU A 6 -10.78 0.78 -3.30
CA LEU A 6 -11.27 1.55 -2.16
C LEU A 6 -12.57 2.22 -2.59
N SER A 7 -13.61 2.08 -1.81
CA SER A 7 -14.87 2.78 -2.00
C SER A 7 -15.37 3.29 -0.64
N THR A 8 -15.97 4.46 -0.65
CA THR A 8 -16.63 5.00 0.53
C THR A 8 -18.13 4.69 0.50
N ASP A 9 -18.75 4.73 1.67
CA ASP A 9 -20.20 4.81 1.76
C ASP A 9 -20.71 6.13 1.16
N ALA A 10 -22.03 6.21 0.95
CA ALA A 10 -22.71 7.41 0.49
C ALA A 10 -22.41 8.58 1.43
N MET A 11 -21.86 9.67 0.88
CA MET A 11 -21.61 10.91 1.60
C MET A 11 -22.63 11.96 1.15
N GLU A 12 -23.30 12.58 2.08
CA GLU A 12 -24.31 13.59 1.79
C GLU A 12 -23.66 14.91 1.36
N VAL A 13 -24.17 15.50 0.28
CA VAL A 13 -23.74 16.81 -0.22
C VAL A 13 -24.20 17.88 0.76
N ARG A 14 -23.28 18.70 1.26
CA ARG A 14 -23.55 19.82 2.16
C ARG A 14 -23.02 21.11 1.56
N THR A 15 -23.78 22.17 1.71
CA THR A 15 -23.42 23.52 1.26
C THR A 15 -23.47 24.50 2.42
N GLU A 16 -22.92 25.69 2.25
CA GLU A 16 -23.02 26.75 3.26
C GLU A 16 -24.46 27.11 3.60
N PHE A 17 -25.38 27.03 2.65
CA PHE A 17 -26.80 27.31 2.81
C PHE A 17 -27.62 26.12 3.33
N GLN A 18 -27.10 24.90 3.19
CA GLN A 18 -27.73 23.65 3.62
C GLN A 18 -26.73 22.79 4.41
N PRO A 19 -26.35 23.20 5.63
CA PRO A 19 -25.31 22.53 6.40
C PRO A 19 -25.74 21.14 6.92
N TYR A 20 -27.06 20.88 6.96
CA TYR A 20 -27.62 19.59 7.38
C TYR A 20 -27.79 18.60 6.21
N GLY A 21 -27.45 19.01 4.99
CA GLY A 21 -27.51 18.20 3.77
C GLY A 21 -28.48 18.74 2.73
N THR A 22 -28.18 18.48 1.47
CA THR A 22 -29.03 18.86 0.31
C THR A 22 -30.03 17.75 -0.05
N GLY A 23 -29.87 16.54 0.52
CA GLY A 23 -30.58 15.33 0.13
C GLY A 23 -29.91 14.61 -1.06
N GLU A 24 -28.84 15.18 -1.63
CA GLU A 24 -28.02 14.51 -2.66
C GLU A 24 -26.87 13.78 -2.01
N TYR A 25 -26.41 12.69 -2.66
CA TYR A 25 -25.31 11.85 -2.18
C TYR A 25 -24.25 11.66 -3.25
N PHE A 26 -23.00 11.55 -2.83
CA PHE A 26 -21.88 11.22 -3.71
C PHE A 26 -21.03 10.10 -3.11
N TYR A 27 -20.21 9.49 -3.95
CA TYR A 27 -19.29 8.39 -3.59
C TYR A 27 -17.89 8.75 -4.02
N ALA A 28 -16.90 8.23 -3.31
CA ALA A 28 -15.52 8.22 -3.75
C ALA A 28 -15.09 6.76 -4.01
N THR A 29 -14.53 6.50 -5.19
CA THR A 29 -14.04 5.18 -5.59
C THR A 29 -12.65 5.34 -6.18
N ASN A 30 -11.73 4.50 -5.73
CA ASN A 30 -10.37 4.43 -6.26
C ASN A 30 -10.04 2.96 -6.57
N ILE A 31 -9.64 2.68 -7.81
CA ILE A 31 -9.28 1.34 -8.28
C ILE A 31 -7.90 1.42 -8.93
N ALA A 32 -6.96 0.63 -8.43
CA ALA A 32 -5.65 0.48 -9.03
C ALA A 32 -5.43 -0.97 -9.46
N THR A 33 -5.20 -1.17 -10.75
CA THR A 33 -4.91 -2.49 -11.35
C THR A 33 -3.46 -2.52 -11.78
N GLY A 34 -2.73 -3.58 -11.43
CA GLY A 34 -1.31 -3.73 -11.72
C GLY A 34 -0.95 -5.05 -12.38
N LEU A 35 -0.05 -4.98 -13.37
CA LEU A 35 0.61 -6.14 -13.97
C LEU A 35 2.09 -6.10 -13.60
N THR A 36 2.56 -7.14 -12.91
CA THR A 36 3.94 -7.22 -12.41
C THR A 36 4.72 -8.32 -13.13
N TYR A 37 5.90 -7.96 -13.58
CA TYR A 37 6.95 -8.88 -13.99
C TYR A 37 8.09 -8.82 -12.97
N ALA A 38 8.53 -9.98 -12.48
CA ALA A 38 9.64 -10.08 -11.55
C ALA A 38 10.56 -11.23 -11.93
N GLN A 39 11.88 -10.99 -11.85
CA GLN A 39 12.90 -11.96 -12.22
C GLN A 39 14.06 -11.92 -11.25
N LYS A 40 14.57 -13.12 -10.90
CA LYS A 40 15.89 -13.27 -10.30
C LYS A 40 16.95 -13.18 -11.39
N LEU A 41 17.86 -12.22 -11.28
CA LEU A 41 19.01 -12.07 -12.20
C LEU A 41 20.22 -12.89 -11.73
N SER A 42 20.29 -13.16 -10.43
CA SER A 42 21.24 -14.06 -9.79
C SER A 42 20.63 -14.62 -8.49
N ASP A 43 21.34 -15.53 -7.81
CA ASP A 43 20.90 -16.07 -6.51
C ASP A 43 20.71 -14.98 -5.45
N ARG A 44 21.38 -13.83 -5.62
CA ARG A 44 21.35 -12.72 -4.65
C ARG A 44 20.60 -11.50 -5.13
N PHE A 45 20.42 -11.34 -6.43
CA PHE A 45 19.84 -10.13 -7.01
C PHE A 45 18.55 -10.42 -7.77
N ALA A 46 17.49 -9.71 -7.41
CA ALA A 46 16.20 -9.76 -8.10
C ALA A 46 15.72 -8.36 -8.47
N MET A 47 14.96 -8.27 -9.54
CA MET A 47 14.30 -7.06 -9.98
C MET A 47 12.82 -7.31 -10.27
N GLY A 48 12.03 -6.25 -10.21
CA GLY A 48 10.61 -6.27 -10.57
C GLY A 48 10.17 -4.96 -11.18
N VAL A 49 9.26 -5.06 -12.13
CA VAL A 49 8.58 -3.91 -12.76
C VAL A 49 7.08 -4.14 -12.69
N THR A 50 6.33 -3.13 -12.30
CA THR A 50 4.86 -3.18 -12.28
C THR A 50 4.32 -2.02 -13.11
N PHE A 51 3.46 -2.30 -14.06
CA PHE A 51 2.65 -1.29 -14.73
C PHE A 51 1.30 -1.23 -14.05
N LYS A 52 0.85 -0.02 -13.71
CA LYS A 52 -0.41 0.23 -13.03
C LYS A 52 -1.31 1.13 -13.83
N TYR A 53 -2.59 0.83 -13.80
CA TYR A 53 -3.65 1.72 -14.22
C TYR A 53 -4.50 2.09 -13.01
N ILE A 54 -4.66 3.38 -12.78
CA ILE A 54 -5.39 3.95 -11.65
C ILE A 54 -6.64 4.65 -12.18
N PHE A 55 -7.77 4.29 -11.64
CA PHE A 55 -9.06 4.94 -11.84
C PHE A 55 -9.52 5.53 -10.53
N GLU A 56 -9.86 6.81 -10.54
CA GLU A 56 -10.42 7.53 -9.40
C GLU A 56 -11.70 8.23 -9.80
N GLN A 57 -12.70 8.14 -8.97
CA GLN A 57 -13.95 8.87 -9.09
C GLN A 57 -14.26 9.57 -7.77
N LEU A 58 -14.52 10.86 -7.83
CA LEU A 58 -14.98 11.68 -6.72
C LEU A 58 -16.21 12.46 -7.17
N ALA A 59 -17.37 12.06 -6.69
CA ALA A 59 -18.65 12.57 -7.19
C ALA A 59 -18.79 12.42 -8.70
N GLN A 60 -18.95 13.54 -9.45
CA GLN A 60 -19.01 13.58 -10.91
C GLN A 60 -17.65 13.63 -11.59
N TYR A 61 -16.55 13.79 -10.83
CA TYR A 61 -15.20 13.92 -11.40
C TYR A 61 -14.54 12.57 -11.52
N THR A 62 -13.92 12.31 -12.65
CA THR A 62 -13.16 11.07 -12.90
C THR A 62 -11.73 11.38 -13.26
N ASN A 63 -10.83 10.50 -12.86
CA ASN A 63 -9.42 10.56 -13.19
C ASN A 63 -8.91 9.20 -13.66
N HIS A 64 -7.98 9.24 -14.60
CA HIS A 64 -7.30 8.06 -15.13
C HIS A 64 -5.81 8.34 -15.18
N ALA A 65 -5.02 7.52 -14.51
CA ALA A 65 -3.57 7.64 -14.50
C ALA A 65 -2.91 6.30 -14.83
N ALA A 66 -1.77 6.37 -15.50
CA ALA A 66 -0.90 5.23 -15.73
C ALA A 66 0.44 5.49 -15.05
N THR A 67 0.91 4.54 -14.24
CA THR A 67 2.17 4.62 -13.50
C THR A 67 2.97 3.33 -13.63
N ALA A 68 4.26 3.40 -13.30
CA ALA A 68 5.13 2.26 -13.23
C ALA A 68 5.87 2.21 -11.88
N ASP A 69 6.04 1.00 -11.35
CA ASP A 69 6.92 0.76 -10.21
C ASP A 69 8.16 0.02 -10.67
N PHE A 70 9.30 0.36 -10.08
CA PHE A 70 10.57 -0.32 -10.26
C PHE A 70 11.09 -0.76 -8.89
N ALA A 71 11.49 -2.01 -8.77
CA ALA A 71 12.01 -2.55 -7.53
C ALA A 71 13.26 -3.41 -7.78
N PHE A 72 14.21 -3.30 -6.86
CA PHE A 72 15.42 -4.10 -6.83
C PHE A 72 15.62 -4.64 -5.42
N SER A 73 16.08 -5.88 -5.31
CA SER A 73 16.48 -6.45 -4.04
C SER A 73 17.80 -7.20 -4.16
N TYR A 74 18.58 -7.11 -3.11
CA TYR A 74 19.86 -7.79 -2.98
C TYR A 74 19.94 -8.49 -1.63
N THR A 75 20.21 -9.78 -1.64
CA THR A 75 20.32 -10.61 -0.43
C THR A 75 21.75 -11.02 -0.23
N THR A 76 22.29 -10.83 0.97
CA THR A 76 23.63 -11.23 1.36
C THR A 76 23.63 -12.57 2.09
N ASP A 77 24.80 -13.19 2.24
CA ASP A 77 24.95 -14.42 3.04
C ASP A 77 24.98 -14.15 4.55
N PHE A 78 25.13 -12.91 4.97
CA PHE A 78 25.25 -12.55 6.38
C PHE A 78 23.85 -12.49 7.04
N LYS A 79 23.51 -13.50 7.84
CA LYS A 79 22.24 -13.57 8.61
C LYS A 79 20.99 -13.22 7.78
N GLY A 80 20.98 -13.57 6.50
CA GLY A 80 19.87 -13.24 5.61
C GLY A 80 19.62 -11.74 5.45
N LEU A 81 20.68 -10.91 5.60
CA LEU A 81 20.58 -9.46 5.38
C LEU A 81 20.23 -9.20 3.92
N ALA A 82 19.11 -8.55 3.72
CA ALA A 82 18.60 -8.15 2.41
C ALA A 82 18.35 -6.65 2.36
N PHE A 83 18.67 -6.04 1.24
CA PHE A 83 18.38 -4.66 0.92
C PHE A 83 17.36 -4.59 -0.20
N ALA A 84 16.47 -3.62 -0.16
CA ALA A 84 15.53 -3.37 -1.23
C ALA A 84 15.38 -1.87 -1.49
N ILE A 85 15.24 -1.53 -2.77
CA ILE A 85 14.93 -0.18 -3.23
C ILE A 85 13.73 -0.30 -4.15
N LYS A 86 12.76 0.62 -4.00
CA LYS A 86 11.59 0.69 -4.84
C LYS A 86 11.27 2.15 -5.17
N VAL A 87 11.06 2.42 -6.45
CA VAL A 87 10.38 3.64 -6.93
C VAL A 87 8.96 3.24 -7.26
N GLN A 88 8.01 3.84 -6.58
CA GLN A 88 6.59 3.52 -6.71
C GLN A 88 5.83 4.68 -7.33
N ASP A 89 4.84 4.34 -8.18
CA ASP A 89 3.93 5.28 -8.82
C ASP A 89 4.67 6.35 -9.68
N PHE A 90 5.78 5.94 -10.32
CA PHE A 90 6.45 6.78 -11.29
C PHE A 90 5.56 6.93 -12.54
N GLY A 91 5.07 8.14 -12.80
CA GLY A 91 4.13 8.38 -13.89
C GLY A 91 4.03 9.83 -14.29
N GLY A 92 3.18 10.06 -15.28
CA GLY A 92 2.90 11.39 -15.79
C GLY A 92 1.87 12.18 -14.96
N ASN A 93 1.54 13.34 -15.45
CA ASN A 93 0.48 14.17 -14.88
C ASN A 93 -0.88 13.50 -15.02
N SER A 94 -1.70 13.71 -14.05
CA SER A 94 -3.07 13.25 -13.96
C SER A 94 -3.99 14.46 -13.74
N SER A 95 -5.25 14.36 -14.16
CA SER A 95 -6.23 15.40 -13.93
C SER A 95 -7.62 14.81 -13.77
N LEU A 96 -8.35 15.30 -12.79
CA LEU A 96 -9.77 15.03 -12.70
C LEU A 96 -10.46 15.66 -13.90
N LYS A 97 -11.17 14.86 -14.69
CA LYS A 97 -11.99 15.34 -15.79
C LYS A 97 -13.29 15.87 -15.24
N GLY A 98 -13.60 17.11 -15.51
CA GLY A 98 -14.80 17.79 -15.08
C GLY A 98 -14.59 19.30 -15.04
N THR A 99 -15.67 20.01 -14.86
CA THR A 99 -15.70 21.47 -14.67
C THR A 99 -16.48 21.77 -13.41
N PHE A 100 -16.12 22.82 -12.71
CA PHE A 100 -16.92 23.35 -11.60
C PHE A 100 -17.25 24.82 -11.87
N THR A 101 -18.38 25.27 -11.34
CA THR A 101 -18.77 26.68 -11.40
C THR A 101 -18.21 27.38 -10.18
N GLU A 102 -17.27 28.28 -10.40
CA GLU A 102 -16.80 29.20 -9.36
C GLU A 102 -17.78 30.36 -9.28
N VAL A 103 -18.46 30.47 -8.13
CA VAL A 103 -19.42 31.54 -7.87
C VAL A 103 -18.66 32.76 -7.38
N GLY A 104 -18.49 33.76 -8.25
CA GLY A 104 -17.89 35.03 -7.91
C GLY A 104 -18.92 36.09 -7.56
N PHE A 105 -18.50 37.19 -6.89
CA PHE A 105 -19.39 38.26 -6.46
C PHE A 105 -20.20 38.91 -7.61
N ASN A 106 -19.62 38.95 -8.82
CA ASN A 106 -20.25 39.59 -10.01
C ASN A 106 -20.37 38.66 -11.22
N ARG A 107 -19.87 37.42 -11.16
CA ARG A 107 -19.81 36.55 -12.33
C ARG A 107 -19.52 35.11 -11.92
N ASP A 108 -20.37 34.22 -12.38
CA ASP A 108 -20.07 32.80 -12.33
C ASP A 108 -19.12 32.43 -13.48
N SER A 109 -18.07 31.69 -13.19
CA SER A 109 -17.14 31.19 -14.19
C SER A 109 -17.01 29.67 -14.10
N THR A 110 -17.03 29.02 -15.26
CA THR A 110 -16.77 27.58 -15.35
C THR A 110 -15.27 27.36 -15.46
N VAL A 111 -14.71 26.66 -14.49
CA VAL A 111 -13.26 26.40 -14.40
C VAL A 111 -13.01 24.91 -14.55
N ALA A 112 -12.00 24.53 -15.35
CA ALA A 112 -11.53 23.15 -15.41
C ALA A 112 -10.72 22.78 -14.15
N VAL A 113 -10.83 21.54 -13.71
CA VAL A 113 -10.01 21.05 -12.59
C VAL A 113 -8.55 20.99 -13.00
N ASN A 114 -7.65 21.50 -12.16
CA ASN A 114 -6.22 21.53 -12.42
C ASN A 114 -5.63 20.12 -12.49
N SER A 115 -4.61 19.95 -13.33
CA SER A 115 -3.81 18.72 -13.37
C SER A 115 -2.90 18.66 -12.15
N TYR A 116 -2.62 17.45 -11.68
CA TYR A 116 -1.66 17.16 -10.63
C TYR A 116 -0.75 15.99 -11.05
N THR A 117 0.41 15.90 -10.45
CA THR A 117 1.32 14.78 -10.67
C THR A 117 0.97 13.67 -9.66
N VAL A 118 0.88 12.43 -10.13
CA VAL A 118 0.72 11.29 -9.22
C VAL A 118 1.92 11.24 -8.27
N PRO A 119 1.69 11.17 -6.95
CA PRO A 119 2.79 11.15 -5.98
C PRO A 119 3.71 9.96 -6.19
N THR A 120 4.97 10.24 -6.53
CA THR A 120 6.01 9.22 -6.64
C THR A 120 6.64 9.00 -5.27
N ILE A 121 6.78 7.74 -4.86
CA ILE A 121 7.35 7.37 -3.58
C ILE A 121 8.65 6.58 -3.82
N PHE A 122 9.77 7.11 -3.31
CA PHE A 122 11.01 6.37 -3.21
C PHE A 122 11.06 5.63 -1.87
N ARG A 123 11.30 4.33 -1.91
CA ARG A 123 11.44 3.48 -0.73
C ARG A 123 12.78 2.79 -0.72
N MET A 124 13.41 2.78 0.43
CA MET A 124 14.63 2.04 0.68
C MET A 124 14.53 1.33 2.01
N GLY A 125 14.83 0.05 2.03
CA GLY A 125 14.75 -0.73 3.26
C GLY A 125 15.77 -1.84 3.33
N PHE A 126 15.91 -2.39 4.53
CA PHE A 126 16.68 -3.59 4.77
C PHE A 126 15.95 -4.50 5.75
N SER A 127 16.28 -5.77 5.70
CA SER A 127 15.83 -6.76 6.66
C SER A 127 16.95 -7.76 6.97
N PHE A 128 16.96 -8.31 8.18
CA PHE A 128 17.88 -9.36 8.56
C PHE A 128 17.26 -10.29 9.61
N LEU A 129 17.85 -11.47 9.77
CA LEU A 129 17.44 -12.48 10.72
C LEU A 129 18.42 -12.52 11.90
N PRO A 130 18.20 -11.70 12.96
CA PRO A 130 19.08 -11.72 14.15
C PRO A 130 19.14 -13.08 14.82
N TYR A 131 18.03 -13.82 14.79
CA TYR A 131 17.95 -15.15 15.34
C TYR A 131 17.23 -16.10 14.38
N LYS A 132 17.82 -17.26 14.14
CA LYS A 132 17.23 -18.34 13.35
C LYS A 132 17.65 -19.70 13.93
N SER A 133 16.67 -20.55 14.20
CA SER A 133 16.80 -21.94 14.62
C SER A 133 15.79 -22.78 13.82
N ASP A 134 15.82 -24.09 13.94
CA ASP A 134 14.92 -25.01 13.21
C ASP A 134 13.44 -24.69 13.42
N ASN A 135 13.07 -24.29 14.63
CA ASN A 135 11.68 -24.02 15.00
C ASN A 135 11.37 -22.53 15.19
N HIS A 136 12.36 -21.66 15.31
CA HIS A 136 12.17 -20.27 15.69
C HIS A 136 12.97 -19.34 14.78
N SER A 137 12.36 -18.26 14.32
CA SER A 137 13.09 -17.21 13.65
C SER A 137 12.54 -15.84 14.05
N VAL A 138 13.45 -14.87 14.12
CA VAL A 138 13.13 -13.46 14.34
C VAL A 138 13.64 -12.69 13.13
N LEU A 139 12.77 -11.93 12.49
CA LEU A 139 13.10 -11.02 11.40
C LEU A 139 12.94 -9.59 11.90
N PHE A 140 13.94 -8.77 11.67
CA PHE A 140 13.86 -7.32 11.82
C PHE A 140 13.88 -6.67 10.43
N ALA A 141 13.10 -5.62 10.25
CA ALA A 141 13.08 -4.81 9.03
C ALA A 141 13.00 -3.33 9.37
N ALA A 142 13.64 -2.50 8.54
CA ALA A 142 13.49 -1.06 8.58
C ALA A 142 13.36 -0.52 7.15
N GLU A 143 12.52 0.50 6.97
CA GLU A 143 12.22 1.12 5.68
C GLU A 143 12.13 2.64 5.84
N LEU A 144 12.73 3.36 4.90
CA LEU A 144 12.57 4.79 4.68
C LEU A 144 11.61 4.98 3.50
N ASP A 145 10.53 5.73 3.72
CA ASP A 145 9.65 6.24 2.67
C ASP A 145 9.94 7.72 2.43
N HIS A 146 10.23 8.07 1.19
CA HIS A 146 10.43 9.44 0.72
C HIS A 146 9.43 9.76 -0.41
N PRO A 147 8.22 10.20 -0.08
CA PRO A 147 7.25 10.69 -1.06
C PRO A 147 7.67 12.07 -1.57
N ASN A 148 7.39 12.37 -2.84
CA ASN A 148 7.73 13.67 -3.45
C ASN A 148 6.79 14.81 -3.02
N ASP A 149 5.66 14.49 -2.39
CA ASP A 149 4.59 15.43 -2.02
C ASP A 149 4.33 15.52 -0.51
N ASN A 150 5.06 14.76 0.31
CA ASN A 150 4.84 14.68 1.75
C ASN A 150 6.15 14.49 2.52
N ALA A 151 6.07 14.60 3.85
CA ALA A 151 7.21 14.37 4.74
C ALA A 151 7.68 12.91 4.70
N GLU A 152 8.98 12.73 4.82
CA GLU A 152 9.62 11.43 4.97
C GLU A 152 9.13 10.70 6.21
N ASN A 153 9.06 9.39 6.14
CA ASN A 153 8.76 8.58 7.30
C ASN A 153 9.66 7.33 7.37
N LEU A 154 9.90 6.89 8.60
CA LEU A 154 10.65 5.68 8.90
C LEU A 154 9.71 4.63 9.45
N ARG A 155 9.87 3.40 9.00
CA ARG A 155 9.10 2.24 9.44
C ARG A 155 10.02 1.18 9.99
N PHE A 156 9.63 0.60 11.11
CA PHE A 156 10.30 -0.52 11.73
C PHE A 156 9.35 -1.68 11.89
N GLY A 157 9.83 -2.87 11.66
CA GLY A 157 9.06 -4.09 11.81
C GLY A 157 9.86 -5.19 12.49
N LEU A 158 9.16 -5.96 13.31
CA LEU A 158 9.66 -7.17 13.93
C LEU A 158 8.67 -8.31 13.66
N ALA A 159 9.16 -9.44 13.22
CA ALA A 159 8.36 -10.64 13.02
C ALA A 159 9.00 -11.84 13.69
N TYR A 160 8.23 -12.55 14.51
CA TYR A 160 8.60 -13.82 15.10
C TYR A 160 7.84 -14.92 14.40
N SER A 161 8.54 -15.98 13.98
CA SER A 161 7.95 -17.16 13.37
C SER A 161 8.26 -18.42 14.17
N PHE A 162 7.23 -19.21 14.42
CA PHE A 162 7.32 -20.51 15.07
C PHE A 162 7.01 -21.62 14.07
N LYS A 163 7.96 -22.53 13.86
CA LYS A 163 7.89 -23.68 12.93
C LYS A 163 7.46 -23.29 11.49
N ASN A 164 7.65 -22.03 11.11
CA ASN A 164 7.13 -21.45 9.86
C ASN A 164 5.59 -21.56 9.69
N ILE A 165 4.87 -21.92 10.78
CA ILE A 165 3.41 -22.06 10.80
C ILE A 165 2.78 -20.79 11.38
N LEU A 166 3.18 -20.41 12.59
CA LEU A 166 2.65 -19.24 13.27
C LEU A 166 3.61 -18.07 13.13
N GLN A 167 3.11 -16.92 12.74
CA GLN A 167 3.86 -15.67 12.68
C GLN A 167 3.16 -14.60 13.51
N VAL A 168 3.91 -13.92 14.38
CA VAL A 168 3.46 -12.75 15.12
C VAL A 168 4.32 -11.57 14.68
N ARG A 169 3.68 -10.45 14.39
CA ARG A 169 4.35 -9.26 13.83
C ARG A 169 3.96 -8.02 14.60
N THR A 170 4.90 -7.12 14.74
CA THR A 170 4.65 -5.77 15.21
C THR A 170 5.44 -4.78 14.37
N GLY A 171 4.92 -3.57 14.25
CA GLY A 171 5.57 -2.51 13.49
C GLY A 171 5.21 -1.14 14.02
N TYR A 172 6.08 -0.18 13.73
CA TYR A 172 5.88 1.21 14.12
C TYR A 172 6.34 2.15 13.01
N LYS A 173 5.60 3.25 12.83
CA LYS A 173 5.92 4.31 11.87
C LYS A 173 6.28 5.57 12.63
N LEU A 174 7.48 6.07 12.38
CA LEU A 174 7.93 7.39 12.86
C LEU A 174 7.58 8.46 11.84
N SER A 175 7.39 9.68 12.31
CA SER A 175 7.10 10.87 11.48
C SER A 175 5.79 10.81 10.68
N VAL A 176 4.87 9.92 11.04
CA VAL A 176 3.54 9.83 10.43
C VAL A 176 2.50 10.45 11.34
N LYS A 177 1.86 11.54 10.88
CA LYS A 177 0.75 12.16 11.59
C LYS A 177 -0.41 11.16 11.69
N GLY A 178 -0.98 11.02 12.89
CA GLY A 178 -2.11 10.13 13.12
C GLY A 178 -1.75 8.69 13.49
N GLN A 179 -0.47 8.32 13.56
CA GLN A 179 -0.04 7.05 14.14
C GLN A 179 -0.19 7.11 15.66
N LYS A 180 -1.00 6.24 16.24
CA LYS A 180 -1.31 6.24 17.67
C LYS A 180 -0.43 5.29 18.48
N SER A 181 -0.19 4.11 17.94
CA SER A 181 0.50 3.03 18.63
C SER A 181 1.10 2.04 17.63
N PRO A 182 1.92 1.09 18.07
CA PRO A 182 2.41 0.03 17.20
C PRO A 182 1.27 -0.71 16.50
N THR A 183 1.54 -1.20 15.30
CA THR A 183 0.68 -2.13 14.57
C THR A 183 0.97 -3.55 15.03
N PHE A 184 -0.03 -4.42 15.01
CA PHE A 184 0.12 -5.82 15.36
C PHE A 184 -0.47 -6.70 14.27
N GLY A 185 0.11 -7.89 14.10
CA GLY A 185 -0.38 -8.86 13.14
C GLY A 185 -0.08 -10.29 13.56
N ILE A 186 -0.95 -11.18 13.15
CA ILE A 186 -0.79 -12.62 13.30
C ILE A 186 -0.99 -13.29 11.95
N GLY A 187 -0.20 -14.29 11.64
CA GLY A 187 -0.30 -15.07 10.41
C GLY A 187 -0.21 -16.57 10.71
N LEU A 188 -1.02 -17.34 10.00
CA LEU A 188 -0.98 -18.80 10.02
C LEU A 188 -0.65 -19.29 8.62
N ALA A 189 0.43 -20.04 8.49
CA ALA A 189 0.85 -20.68 7.26
C ALA A 189 0.63 -22.18 7.36
N THR A 190 -0.03 -22.76 6.37
CA THR A 190 -0.31 -24.18 6.26
C THR A 190 -0.22 -24.60 4.80
N SER A 191 -0.60 -25.84 4.50
CA SER A 191 -0.69 -26.32 3.13
C SER A 191 -2.04 -27.01 2.90
N ILE A 192 -2.63 -26.77 1.75
CA ILE A 192 -3.80 -27.50 1.27
C ILE A 192 -3.32 -28.47 0.20
N GLY A 193 -3.16 -29.75 0.57
CA GLY A 193 -2.45 -30.73 -0.24
C GLY A 193 -0.96 -30.36 -0.38
N ALA A 194 -0.49 -30.13 -1.64
CA ALA A 194 0.87 -29.70 -1.91
C ALA A 194 1.03 -28.19 -2.09
N HIS A 195 -0.03 -27.40 -1.90
CA HIS A 195 -0.03 -25.98 -2.17
C HIS A 195 0.05 -25.17 -0.88
N PRO A 196 1.01 -24.23 -0.76
CA PRO A 196 1.12 -23.32 0.38
C PRO A 196 -0.10 -22.42 0.50
N PHE A 197 -0.64 -22.31 1.70
CA PHE A 197 -1.78 -21.48 2.05
C PHE A 197 -1.47 -20.67 3.31
N LYS A 198 -1.82 -19.39 3.30
CA LYS A 198 -1.57 -18.50 4.42
C LYS A 198 -2.75 -17.58 4.68
N ILE A 199 -3.08 -17.41 5.94
CA ILE A 199 -4.06 -16.44 6.44
C ILE A 199 -3.34 -15.44 7.33
N ASP A 200 -3.57 -14.18 7.11
CA ASP A 200 -3.01 -13.07 7.88
C ASP A 200 -4.13 -12.18 8.42
N TYR A 201 -3.96 -11.71 9.65
CA TYR A 201 -4.79 -10.69 10.24
C TYR A 201 -3.90 -9.63 10.86
N GLY A 202 -4.26 -8.36 10.69
CA GLY A 202 -3.53 -7.24 11.24
C GLY A 202 -4.45 -6.14 11.75
N ILE A 203 -3.95 -5.39 12.72
CA ILE A 203 -4.58 -4.20 13.28
C ILE A 203 -3.62 -3.02 13.23
N ASN A 204 -4.15 -1.86 12.84
CA ASN A 204 -3.42 -0.61 12.80
C ASN A 204 -4.23 0.48 13.53
N PRO A 205 -3.88 0.81 14.78
CA PRO A 205 -4.53 1.88 15.51
C PRO A 205 -4.13 3.25 14.96
N THR A 206 -5.13 4.08 14.62
CA THR A 206 -4.91 5.44 14.14
C THR A 206 -5.70 6.45 14.99
N ASN A 207 -5.25 7.73 14.97
CA ASN A 207 -5.90 8.79 15.75
C ASN A 207 -7.21 9.28 15.11
N TYR A 208 -7.29 9.27 13.77
CA TYR A 208 -8.37 9.91 13.03
C TYR A 208 -9.44 8.93 12.55
N ILE A 209 -9.02 7.75 12.09
CA ILE A 209 -9.90 6.75 11.47
C ILE A 209 -10.26 5.63 12.46
N GLY A 210 -9.61 5.62 13.65
CA GLY A 210 -9.80 4.57 14.65
C GLY A 210 -8.95 3.33 14.35
N LEU A 211 -9.48 2.16 14.68
CA LEU A 211 -8.80 0.89 14.51
C LEU A 211 -9.07 0.32 13.11
N GLN A 212 -8.03 0.19 12.32
CA GLN A 212 -8.12 -0.43 11.01
C GLN A 212 -7.83 -1.92 11.12
N HIS A 213 -8.65 -2.74 10.48
CA HIS A 213 -8.51 -4.20 10.41
C HIS A 213 -8.11 -4.60 9.00
N VAL A 214 -7.11 -5.48 8.90
CA VAL A 214 -6.63 -6.00 7.61
C VAL A 214 -6.67 -7.50 7.64
N PHE A 215 -7.34 -8.11 6.67
CA PHE A 215 -7.37 -9.55 6.46
C PHE A 215 -6.65 -9.87 5.15
N GLY A 216 -5.83 -10.89 5.16
CA GLY A 216 -5.11 -11.36 3.99
C GLY A 216 -5.23 -12.88 3.86
N VAL A 217 -5.40 -13.32 2.62
CA VAL A 217 -5.35 -14.74 2.26
C VAL A 217 -4.40 -14.88 1.09
N SER A 218 -3.45 -15.81 1.21
CA SER A 218 -2.49 -16.10 0.14
C SER A 218 -2.55 -17.58 -0.22
N PHE A 219 -2.60 -17.85 -1.50
CA PHE A 219 -2.56 -19.20 -2.05
C PHE A 219 -1.50 -19.28 -3.14
N ASN A 220 -0.65 -20.29 -3.10
CA ASN A 220 0.39 -20.49 -4.10
C ASN A 220 0.08 -21.75 -4.93
N TRP A 221 -0.03 -21.60 -6.23
CA TRP A 221 -0.29 -22.69 -7.17
C TRP A 221 0.93 -23.60 -7.39
N ASN A 222 2.14 -23.11 -7.14
CA ASN A 222 3.33 -23.92 -7.24
C ASN A 222 3.33 -24.98 -6.13
N LYS A 223 3.49 -26.24 -6.50
CA LYS A 223 3.67 -27.34 -5.55
C LYS A 223 4.93 -27.09 -4.73
N MET A 224 4.88 -27.35 -3.44
CA MET A 224 6.10 -27.47 -2.65
C MET A 224 6.88 -28.68 -3.19
N GLU A 225 8.06 -28.48 -3.72
CA GLU A 225 9.03 -29.56 -3.91
C GLU A 225 9.40 -30.01 -2.49
N ARG A 226 9.04 -31.26 -2.16
CA ARG A 226 9.50 -31.89 -0.94
C ARG A 226 10.94 -32.34 -1.22
N GLU A 227 11.92 -31.63 -0.64
CA GLU A 227 13.27 -32.14 -0.46
C GLU A 227 13.30 -33.32 0.53
#